data_2b5795c870f2bed00847d09e6391c12f
#
_entry.id   2b5795c870f2bed00847d09e6391c12f
#
_cell.length_a   1.000
_cell.length_b   1.000
_cell.length_c   1.000
_cell.angle_alpha   90.00
_cell.angle_beta   90.00
_cell.angle_gamma   90.00
#
_symmetry.space_group_name_H-M   'P 1'
#
loop_
_entity.id
_entity.type
_entity.pdbx_description
1 polymer ?
#
loop_
_entity_poly.entity_id
_entity_poly.type
_entity_poly.pdbx_seq_one_letter_code
_entity_poly.pdbx_strand_id
1 'polypeptide(L)'
;MIAEIKLGLCNPPEPIYLYVKKGELSGESYLWYNYNNDKTIPVQQTGLTGYIYELKLTTKEFKEKDNNKLDIVVRADEVYIIRTGRETNFAKSFLLAASLIQDFSKPLIIAATAGEENVVFCNLYDATTKTRIHSEWNRDADWLAIIDSIQTRLQTSKNSHIVSGEPILF
;
A
#
# COMPACT_ATOMS: atom_id res chain seq x y z
N MET A 1 14.84 9.98 -21.06
CA MET A 1 15.92 9.03 -21.34
C MET A 1 15.35 7.62 -21.38
N ILE A 2 15.55 6.92 -22.46
CA ILE A 2 15.07 5.56 -22.63
C ILE A 2 16.11 4.63 -22.02
N ALA A 3 15.67 3.81 -21.05
CA ALA A 3 16.55 2.81 -20.46
C ALA A 3 16.91 1.75 -21.51
N GLU A 4 18.16 1.34 -21.56
CA GLU A 4 18.60 0.25 -22.42
C GLU A 4 18.01 -1.08 -21.93
N ILE A 5 17.43 -1.82 -22.87
CA ILE A 5 16.93 -3.17 -22.60
C ILE A 5 18.07 -4.13 -22.87
N LYS A 6 18.47 -4.86 -21.84
CA LYS A 6 19.47 -5.93 -21.98
C LYS A 6 18.78 -7.24 -22.28
N LEU A 7 19.13 -7.85 -23.36
CA LEU A 7 18.62 -9.17 -23.73
C LEU A 7 19.44 -10.24 -23.02
N GLY A 8 18.78 -11.32 -22.60
CA GLY A 8 19.42 -12.48 -22.00
C GLY A 8 18.93 -12.75 -20.60
N LEU A 9 19.68 -13.55 -19.89
CA LEU A 9 19.31 -13.94 -18.53
C LEU A 9 19.38 -12.77 -17.57
N CYS A 10 18.38 -12.65 -16.69
CA CYS A 10 18.32 -11.64 -15.66
C CYS A 10 17.61 -12.20 -14.43
N ASN A 11 17.70 -11.49 -13.32
CA ASN A 11 16.86 -11.75 -12.17
C ASN A 11 15.50 -11.08 -12.41
N PRO A 12 14.39 -11.82 -12.28
CA PRO A 12 13.07 -11.20 -12.46
C PRO A 12 12.88 -10.03 -11.49
N PRO A 13 12.14 -8.99 -11.90
CA PRO A 13 11.84 -7.90 -10.98
C PRO A 13 11.01 -8.39 -9.80
N GLU A 14 11.37 -7.95 -8.61
CA GLU A 14 10.65 -8.27 -7.39
C GLU A 14 10.06 -7.00 -6.81
N PRO A 15 8.86 -7.09 -6.18
CA PRO A 15 8.28 -5.92 -5.55
C PRO A 15 9.11 -5.49 -4.33
N ILE A 16 9.06 -4.20 -4.04
CA ILE A 16 9.69 -3.63 -2.86
C ILE A 16 8.66 -3.66 -1.73
N TYR A 17 8.96 -4.40 -0.65
CA TYR A 17 8.08 -4.47 0.50
C TYR A 17 8.35 -3.32 1.45
N LEU A 18 7.29 -2.63 1.88
CA LEU A 18 7.32 -1.64 2.94
C LEU A 18 6.53 -2.22 4.12
N TYR A 19 7.24 -2.55 5.19
CA TYR A 19 6.64 -3.09 6.40
C TYR A 19 6.31 -1.94 7.33
N VAL A 20 5.04 -1.77 7.66
CA VAL A 20 4.59 -0.68 8.53
C VAL A 20 4.87 -1.04 9.98
N LYS A 21 5.78 -0.31 10.58
CA LYS A 21 6.12 -0.44 11.99
C LYS A 21 6.96 0.75 12.41
N LYS A 22 6.54 1.42 13.47
CA LYS A 22 7.29 2.51 14.06
C LYS A 22 8.49 1.97 14.83
N GLY A 23 9.66 2.54 14.58
CA GLY A 23 10.87 2.11 15.26
C GLY A 23 11.99 3.12 15.11
N GLU A 24 13.13 2.76 15.69
CA GLU A 24 14.34 3.54 15.62
C GLU A 24 15.53 2.61 15.43
N LEU A 25 16.44 2.98 14.53
CA LEU A 25 17.64 2.23 14.25
C LEU A 25 18.80 3.20 14.05
N SER A 26 19.85 3.05 14.85
CA SER A 26 21.06 3.90 14.78
C SER A 26 20.73 5.39 14.86
N GLY A 27 19.78 5.78 15.71
CA GLY A 27 19.35 7.16 15.88
C GLY A 27 18.35 7.65 14.84
N GLU A 28 18.00 6.85 13.85
CA GLU A 28 17.04 7.21 12.82
C GLU A 28 15.67 6.63 13.15
N SER A 29 14.65 7.49 13.26
CA SER A 29 13.26 7.07 13.45
C SER A 29 12.64 6.74 12.10
N TYR A 30 11.81 5.71 12.07
CA TYR A 30 11.09 5.31 10.86
C TYR A 30 9.66 4.89 11.19
N LEU A 31 8.79 4.97 10.18
CA LEU A 31 7.40 4.52 10.28
C LEU A 31 7.15 3.28 9.43
N TRP A 32 8.01 3.01 8.48
CA TRP A 32 8.05 1.78 7.70
C TRP A 32 9.50 1.47 7.31
N TYR A 33 9.73 0.24 6.96
CA TYR A 33 11.08 -0.23 6.63
C TYR A 33 11.04 -1.29 5.54
N ASN A 34 12.18 -1.50 4.93
CA ASN A 34 12.42 -2.57 3.97
C ASN A 34 13.38 -3.59 4.57
N TYR A 35 13.37 -4.81 4.06
CA TYR A 35 14.36 -5.82 4.40
C TYR A 35 15.29 -6.05 3.23
N ASN A 36 16.58 -6.14 3.50
CA ASN A 36 17.58 -6.57 2.53
C ASN A 36 18.61 -7.45 3.24
N ASN A 37 18.74 -8.71 2.80
CA ASN A 37 19.66 -9.69 3.41
C ASN A 37 19.45 -9.79 4.93
N ASP A 38 18.21 -9.96 5.36
CA ASP A 38 17.78 -10.07 6.77
C ASP A 38 18.08 -8.84 7.62
N LYS A 39 18.40 -7.71 6.99
CA LYS A 39 18.63 -6.45 7.69
C LYS A 39 17.46 -5.50 7.49
N THR A 40 17.03 -4.88 8.57
CA THR A 40 16.03 -3.83 8.55
C THR A 40 16.66 -2.55 7.98
N ILE A 41 16.05 -2.02 6.93
CA ILE A 41 16.48 -0.77 6.31
C ILE A 41 15.39 0.28 6.54
N PRO A 42 15.62 1.28 7.41
CA PRO A 42 14.64 2.35 7.60
C PRO A 42 14.38 3.12 6.31
N VAL A 43 13.12 3.41 6.04
CA VAL A 43 12.72 4.24 4.89
C VAL A 43 12.38 5.63 5.42
N GLN A 44 13.14 6.63 5.00
CA GLN A 44 13.02 7.99 5.51
C GLN A 44 11.82 8.74 4.95
N GLN A 45 11.51 8.52 3.68
CA GLN A 45 10.31 9.10 3.08
C GLN A 45 9.08 8.44 3.68
N THR A 46 8.11 9.23 4.09
CA THR A 46 6.88 8.73 4.72
C THR A 46 5.70 8.71 3.78
N GLY A 47 5.89 9.07 2.52
CA GLY A 47 4.85 9.05 1.50
C GLY A 47 5.27 8.25 0.28
N LEU A 48 4.33 7.51 -0.28
CA LEU A 48 4.49 6.77 -1.53
C LEU A 48 3.45 7.25 -2.51
N THR A 49 3.90 7.82 -3.62
CA THR A 49 3.02 8.28 -4.70
C THR A 49 2.91 7.19 -5.75
N GLY A 50 1.69 6.79 -6.06
CA GLY A 50 1.47 5.77 -7.08
C GLY A 50 0.00 5.43 -7.23
N TYR A 51 -0.24 4.36 -8.00
CA TYR A 51 -1.59 3.85 -8.24
C TYR A 51 -1.82 2.64 -7.36
N ILE A 52 -2.91 2.65 -6.59
CA ILE A 52 -3.32 1.45 -5.85
C ILE A 52 -3.84 0.46 -6.89
N TYR A 53 -3.17 -0.68 -6.97
CA TYR A 53 -3.46 -1.68 -7.99
C TYR A 53 -4.27 -2.86 -7.44
N GLU A 54 -3.99 -3.28 -6.21
CA GLU A 54 -4.61 -4.46 -5.63
C GLU A 54 -4.54 -4.41 -4.11
N LEU A 55 -5.53 -5.00 -3.46
CA LEU A 55 -5.49 -5.31 -2.02
C LEU A 55 -5.50 -6.82 -1.87
N LYS A 56 -4.62 -7.35 -1.04
CA LYS A 56 -4.56 -8.77 -0.73
C LYS A 56 -4.65 -8.99 0.77
N LEU A 57 -5.45 -9.97 1.15
CA LEU A 57 -5.48 -10.45 2.52
C LEU A 57 -4.68 -11.74 2.57
N THR A 58 -3.72 -11.81 3.45
CA THR A 58 -2.94 -13.02 3.69
C THR A 58 -3.06 -13.40 5.16
N THR A 59 -3.22 -14.70 5.41
CA THR A 59 -3.22 -15.26 6.75
C THR A 59 -2.00 -16.15 6.88
N LYS A 60 -1.15 -15.85 7.87
CA LYS A 60 0.00 -16.69 8.19
C LYS A 60 -0.16 -17.21 9.61
N GLU A 61 -0.01 -18.53 9.77
CA GLU A 61 0.10 -19.10 11.09
C GLU A 61 1.46 -18.76 11.68
N PHE A 62 1.45 -18.18 12.87
CA PHE A 62 2.66 -17.94 13.63
C PHE A 62 2.39 -18.33 15.07
N LYS A 63 3.07 -19.37 15.57
CA LYS A 63 2.91 -19.90 16.92
C LYS A 63 1.43 -20.19 17.27
N GLU A 64 0.76 -20.92 16.41
CA GLU A 64 -0.65 -21.32 16.56
C GLU A 64 -1.65 -20.14 16.59
N LYS A 65 -1.22 -18.96 16.17
CA LYS A 65 -2.10 -17.80 16.02
C LYS A 65 -2.16 -17.35 14.59
N ASP A 66 -3.36 -17.04 14.11
CA ASP A 66 -3.54 -16.45 12.80
C ASP A 66 -2.97 -15.03 12.79
N ASN A 67 -2.03 -14.79 11.90
CA ASN A 67 -1.44 -13.47 11.70
C ASN A 67 -1.95 -12.91 10.37
N ASN A 68 -3.04 -12.16 10.44
CA ASN A 68 -3.70 -11.60 9.26
C ASN A 68 -2.97 -10.35 8.81
N LYS A 69 -2.56 -10.34 7.54
CA LYS A 69 -1.89 -9.20 6.92
C LYS A 69 -2.75 -8.62 5.80
N LEU A 70 -2.67 -7.31 5.66
CA LEU A 70 -3.21 -6.58 4.52
C LEU A 70 -2.02 -6.11 3.68
N ASP A 71 -2.00 -6.50 2.41
CA ASP A 71 -1.00 -6.06 1.46
C ASP A 71 -1.65 -5.09 0.47
N ILE A 72 -1.09 -3.90 0.39
CA ILE A 72 -1.52 -2.87 -0.57
C ILE A 72 -0.48 -2.85 -1.69
N VAL A 73 -0.89 -3.30 -2.88
CA VAL A 73 -0.01 -3.32 -4.05
C VAL A 73 -0.12 -1.98 -4.75
N VAL A 74 1.01 -1.30 -4.89
CA VAL A 74 1.09 0.06 -5.46
C VAL A 74 2.03 0.04 -6.66
N ARG A 75 1.58 0.57 -7.78
CA ARG A 75 2.41 0.77 -8.97
C ARG A 75 2.91 2.22 -9.00
N ALA A 76 4.21 2.38 -9.00
CA ALA A 76 4.91 3.65 -9.04
C ALA A 76 6.10 3.54 -10.01
N ASP A 77 7.26 4.09 -9.66
CA ASP A 77 8.50 3.85 -10.41
C ASP A 77 8.87 2.35 -10.42
N GLU A 78 8.49 1.65 -9.36
CA GLU A 78 8.56 0.20 -9.26
C GLU A 78 7.26 -0.29 -8.63
N VAL A 79 7.12 -1.59 -8.45
CA VAL A 79 5.97 -2.14 -7.72
C VAL A 79 6.34 -2.20 -6.25
N TYR A 80 5.50 -1.58 -5.42
CA TYR A 80 5.64 -1.60 -3.97
C TYR A 80 4.50 -2.40 -3.37
N ILE A 81 4.78 -3.11 -2.28
CA ILE A 81 3.76 -3.75 -1.48
C ILE A 81 3.88 -3.20 -0.06
N ILE A 82 2.88 -2.44 0.36
CA ILE A 82 2.79 -1.97 1.74
C ILE A 82 2.13 -3.08 2.54
N ARG A 83 2.86 -3.65 3.48
CA ARG A 83 2.37 -4.75 4.31
C ARG A 83 2.12 -4.27 5.73
N THR A 84 0.91 -4.48 6.21
CA THR A 84 0.51 -4.10 7.56
C THR A 84 -0.39 -5.17 8.15
N GLY A 85 -0.46 -5.25 9.47
CA GLY A 85 -1.43 -6.12 10.12
C GLY A 85 -2.85 -5.62 9.86
N ARG A 86 -3.78 -6.53 9.58
CA ARG A 86 -5.16 -6.17 9.25
C ARG A 86 -5.84 -5.38 10.38
N GLU A 87 -5.48 -5.66 11.63
CA GLU A 87 -6.10 -5.02 12.80
C GLU A 87 -5.39 -3.74 13.24
N THR A 88 -4.36 -3.29 12.53
CA THR A 88 -3.61 -2.11 12.90
C THR A 88 -4.36 -0.82 12.57
N ASN A 89 -3.98 0.26 13.25
CA ASN A 89 -4.54 1.57 12.94
C ASN A 89 -4.16 2.05 11.54
N PHE A 90 -2.99 1.65 11.04
CA PHE A 90 -2.61 1.95 9.66
C PHE A 90 -3.59 1.33 8.66
N ALA A 91 -3.87 0.03 8.81
CA ALA A 91 -4.80 -0.66 7.93
C ALA A 91 -6.20 -0.04 8.01
N LYS A 92 -6.69 0.22 9.21
CA LYS A 92 -8.03 0.77 9.42
C LYS A 92 -8.17 2.17 8.85
N SER A 93 -7.22 3.06 9.11
CA SER A 93 -7.26 4.42 8.57
C SER A 93 -7.12 4.42 7.05
N PHE A 94 -6.27 3.54 6.50
CA PHE A 94 -6.18 3.36 5.05
C PHE A 94 -7.52 2.94 4.45
N LEU A 95 -8.16 1.92 5.03
CA LEU A 95 -9.41 1.37 4.50
C LEU A 95 -10.55 2.40 4.56
N LEU A 96 -10.64 3.15 5.64
CA LEU A 96 -11.67 4.20 5.76
C LEU A 96 -11.51 5.27 4.68
N ALA A 97 -10.29 5.76 4.47
CA ALA A 97 -10.02 6.75 3.44
C ALA A 97 -10.23 6.18 2.04
N ALA A 98 -9.72 4.98 1.78
CA ALA A 98 -9.84 4.33 0.47
C ALA A 98 -11.30 4.00 0.12
N SER A 99 -12.15 3.77 1.11
CA SER A 99 -13.57 3.51 0.88
C SER A 99 -14.29 4.69 0.23
N LEU A 100 -13.74 5.89 0.35
CA LEU A 100 -14.30 7.11 -0.25
C LEU A 100 -13.87 7.32 -1.70
N ILE A 101 -12.90 6.54 -2.18
CA ILE A 101 -12.37 6.67 -3.54
C ILE A 101 -13.25 5.88 -4.50
N GLN A 102 -13.79 6.57 -5.50
CA GLN A 102 -14.62 5.92 -6.53
C GLN A 102 -13.79 5.50 -7.75
N ASP A 103 -12.72 6.23 -8.04
CA ASP A 103 -11.90 6.02 -9.24
C ASP A 103 -10.44 5.81 -8.85
N PHE A 104 -9.99 4.57 -8.93
CA PHE A 104 -8.60 4.19 -8.63
C PHE A 104 -7.66 4.32 -9.83
N SER A 105 -8.12 4.88 -10.94
CA SER A 105 -7.26 5.15 -12.10
C SER A 105 -6.37 6.38 -11.89
N LYS A 106 -6.55 7.12 -10.81
CA LYS A 106 -5.78 8.32 -10.48
C LYS A 106 -4.73 8.01 -9.42
N PRO A 107 -3.55 8.65 -9.50
CA PRO A 107 -2.51 8.41 -8.51
C PRO A 107 -2.85 9.04 -7.17
N LEU A 108 -2.37 8.39 -6.12
CA LEU A 108 -2.57 8.80 -4.74
C LEU A 108 -1.23 8.91 -4.03
N ILE A 109 -1.19 9.69 -2.96
CA ILE A 109 -0.07 9.65 -2.03
C ILE A 109 -0.54 8.88 -0.81
N ILE A 110 0.15 7.79 -0.51
CA ILE A 110 -0.12 6.97 0.68
C ILE A 110 0.95 7.34 1.70
N ALA A 111 0.53 7.99 2.78
CA ALA A 111 1.46 8.52 3.77
C ALA A 111 1.33 7.79 5.10
N ALA A 112 2.48 7.43 5.68
CA ALA A 112 2.56 6.92 7.04
C ALA A 112 2.72 8.10 7.98
N THR A 113 1.89 8.15 9.04
CA THR A 113 1.87 9.24 10.00
C THR A 113 2.00 8.68 11.41
N ALA A 114 2.88 9.27 12.21
CA ALA A 114 3.10 8.82 13.58
C ALA A 114 1.92 9.16 14.48
N GLY A 115 1.43 8.16 15.18
CA GLY A 115 0.51 8.35 16.30
C GLY A 115 1.25 8.26 17.63
N GLU A 116 0.52 8.09 18.71
CA GLU A 116 1.12 7.91 20.02
C GLU A 116 1.75 6.52 20.15
N GLU A 117 2.77 6.39 20.97
CA GLU A 117 3.50 5.13 21.24
C GLU A 117 3.92 4.44 19.94
N ASN A 118 3.46 3.21 19.72
CA ASN A 118 3.82 2.40 18.55
C ASN A 118 2.83 2.51 17.41
N VAL A 119 1.91 3.48 17.48
CA VAL A 119 0.83 3.61 16.49
C VAL A 119 1.31 4.33 15.24
N VAL A 120 0.96 3.78 14.08
CA VAL A 120 1.15 4.42 12.78
C VAL A 120 -0.20 4.50 12.11
N PHE A 121 -0.55 5.69 11.63
CA PHE A 121 -1.77 5.92 10.84
C PHE A 121 -1.43 6.07 9.36
N CYS A 122 -2.42 5.86 8.51
CA CYS A 122 -2.32 6.13 7.08
C CYS A 122 -3.17 7.35 6.74
N ASN A 123 -2.59 8.28 5.99
CA ASN A 123 -3.33 9.36 5.35
C ASN A 123 -3.21 9.20 3.84
N LEU A 124 -4.33 9.39 3.14
CA LEU A 124 -4.34 9.38 1.67
C LEU A 124 -4.55 10.79 1.14
N TYR A 125 -3.83 11.11 0.06
CA TYR A 125 -3.95 12.38 -0.64
C TYR A 125 -4.17 12.12 -2.11
N ASP A 126 -4.98 12.96 -2.76
CA ASP A 126 -5.00 13.05 -4.21
C ASP A 126 -3.62 13.58 -4.65
N ALA A 127 -2.91 12.84 -5.50
CA ALA A 127 -1.54 13.21 -5.86
C ALA A 127 -1.50 14.45 -6.76
N THR A 128 -2.57 14.71 -7.52
CA THR A 128 -2.63 15.86 -8.43
C THR A 128 -2.87 17.16 -7.67
N THR A 129 -3.86 17.18 -6.78
CA THR A 129 -4.26 18.38 -6.04
C THR A 129 -3.56 18.52 -4.70
N LYS A 130 -2.94 17.45 -4.20
CA LYS A 130 -2.34 17.37 -2.86
C LYS A 130 -3.37 17.51 -1.75
N THR A 131 -4.65 17.28 -2.05
CA THR A 131 -5.74 17.38 -1.10
C THR A 131 -5.89 16.06 -0.34
N ARG A 132 -5.98 16.15 0.98
CA ARG A 132 -6.19 14.98 1.82
C ARG A 132 -7.59 14.41 1.62
N ILE A 133 -7.67 13.09 1.49
CA ILE A 133 -8.94 12.37 1.46
C ILE A 133 -9.31 12.09 2.90
N HIS A 134 -10.19 12.94 3.44
CA HIS A 134 -10.55 12.88 4.84
C HIS A 134 -11.68 11.88 5.08
N SER A 135 -11.51 11.01 6.06
CA SER A 135 -12.55 10.12 6.55
C SER A 135 -12.63 10.20 8.07
N GLU A 136 -13.84 10.03 8.59
CA GLU A 136 -14.03 10.00 10.03
C GLU A 136 -13.65 8.62 10.57
N TRP A 137 -13.06 8.60 11.77
CA TRP A 137 -12.71 7.36 12.42
C TRP A 137 -13.95 6.58 12.82
N ASN A 138 -14.02 5.32 12.44
CA ASN A 138 -15.10 4.41 12.81
C ASN A 138 -14.50 3.05 13.16
N ARG A 139 -14.31 2.79 14.44
CA ARG A 139 -13.71 1.54 14.88
C ARG A 139 -14.64 0.34 14.73
N ASP A 140 -15.95 0.57 14.61
CA ASP A 140 -16.96 -0.48 14.48
C ASP A 140 -17.36 -0.74 13.02
N ALA A 141 -16.57 -0.27 12.07
CA ALA A 141 -16.81 -0.48 10.65
C ALA A 141 -16.71 -1.97 10.30
N ASP A 142 -17.45 -2.35 9.28
CA ASP A 142 -17.36 -3.69 8.71
C ASP A 142 -16.15 -3.76 7.78
N TRP A 143 -15.00 -4.10 8.34
CA TRP A 143 -13.73 -4.06 7.64
C TRP A 143 -13.66 -5.00 6.45
N LEU A 144 -14.24 -6.20 6.56
CA LEU A 144 -14.26 -7.15 5.45
C LEU A 144 -15.14 -6.66 4.30
N ALA A 145 -16.27 -6.03 4.61
CA ALA A 145 -17.14 -5.45 3.59
C ALA A 145 -16.44 -4.27 2.88
N ILE A 146 -15.69 -3.45 3.62
CA ILE A 146 -14.93 -2.34 3.04
C ILE A 146 -13.85 -2.87 2.12
N ILE A 147 -13.09 -3.88 2.54
CA ILE A 147 -12.04 -4.49 1.73
C ILE A 147 -12.65 -5.05 0.43
N ASP A 148 -13.75 -5.80 0.53
CA ASP A 148 -14.42 -6.37 -0.63
C ASP A 148 -14.88 -5.28 -1.60
N SER A 149 -15.46 -4.20 -1.09
CA SER A 149 -15.91 -3.07 -1.89
C SER A 149 -14.74 -2.41 -2.64
N ILE A 150 -13.60 -2.20 -1.97
CA ILE A 150 -12.41 -1.63 -2.60
C ILE A 150 -11.87 -2.57 -3.67
N GLN A 151 -11.79 -3.87 -3.38
CA GLN A 151 -11.32 -4.88 -4.34
C GLN A 151 -12.20 -4.89 -5.59
N THR A 152 -13.51 -4.76 -5.42
CA THR A 152 -14.46 -4.69 -6.54
C THR A 152 -14.21 -3.43 -7.39
N ARG A 153 -13.99 -2.28 -6.76
CA ARG A 153 -13.69 -1.03 -7.49
C ARG A 153 -12.36 -1.10 -8.22
N LEU A 154 -11.36 -1.72 -7.62
CA LEU A 154 -10.07 -1.93 -8.27
C LEU A 154 -10.21 -2.82 -9.50
N GLN A 155 -11.00 -3.87 -9.41
CA GLN A 155 -11.26 -4.76 -10.55
C GLN A 155 -12.03 -4.04 -11.66
N THR A 156 -13.00 -3.21 -11.31
CA THR A 156 -13.76 -2.39 -12.26
C THR A 156 -12.85 -1.41 -12.99
N SER A 157 -11.93 -0.76 -12.29
CA SER A 157 -10.96 0.14 -12.91
C SER A 157 -10.08 -0.57 -13.95
N LYS A 158 -9.64 -1.79 -13.65
CA LYS A 158 -8.87 -2.61 -14.59
C LYS A 158 -9.71 -2.99 -15.81
N ASN A 159 -10.95 -3.39 -15.60
CA ASN A 159 -11.86 -3.77 -16.70
C ASN A 159 -12.21 -2.57 -17.60
N SER A 160 -12.31 -1.36 -17.03
CA SER A 160 -12.57 -0.15 -17.81
C SER A 160 -11.43 0.13 -18.80
N HIS A 161 -10.18 -0.15 -18.44
CA HIS A 161 -9.05 -0.04 -19.34
C HIS A 161 -9.14 -1.02 -20.50
N ILE A 162 -9.62 -2.24 -20.24
CA ILE A 162 -9.82 -3.26 -21.28
C ILE A 162 -10.92 -2.82 -22.24
N VAL A 163 -12.03 -2.30 -21.72
CA VAL A 163 -13.20 -1.89 -22.51
C VAL A 163 -12.89 -0.66 -23.39
N SER A 164 -11.99 0.22 -22.95
CA SER A 164 -11.62 1.39 -23.73
C SER A 164 -10.77 1.08 -24.96
N GLY A 165 -10.40 -0.17 -25.17
CA GLY A 165 -9.66 -0.61 -26.35
C GLY A 165 -8.17 -0.33 -26.31
N GLU A 166 -7.66 0.17 -25.23
CA GLU A 166 -6.22 0.34 -25.07
C GLU A 166 -5.58 -1.02 -24.81
N PRO A 167 -4.54 -1.38 -25.59
CA PRO A 167 -3.88 -2.66 -25.36
C PRO A 167 -3.16 -2.64 -24.04
N ILE A 168 -3.42 -3.67 -23.22
CA ILE A 168 -2.64 -3.89 -22.02
C ILE A 168 -1.36 -4.56 -22.45
N LEU A 169 -0.27 -3.82 -22.38
CA LEU A 169 1.06 -4.36 -22.66
C LEU A 169 1.64 -4.87 -21.36
N PHE A 170 1.87 -6.16 -21.33
CA PHE A 170 2.56 -6.79 -20.22
C PHE A 170 4.04 -6.89 -20.50
#